data_c709f2a681450093ac48483b8f1892a7
#
_entry.id   c709f2a681450093ac48483b8f1892a7
#
_cell.length_a   1.000
_cell.length_b   1.000
_cell.length_c   1.000
_cell.angle_alpha   90.00
_cell.angle_beta   90.00
_cell.angle_gamma   90.00
#
_symmetry.space_group_name_H-M   'P 1'
#
loop_
_entity.id
_entity.type
_entity.pdbx_description
1 polymer ?
#
loop_
_entity_poly.entity_id
_entity_poly.type
_entity_poly.pdbx_seq_one_letter_code
_entity_poly.pdbx_strand_id
1 'polypeptide(L)'
;SNVGDSRAYLIRPEEGISRVTRDHSLVERLVEMGNITEEQARCHPDRNLITRALGPEEGALSDSYLLHMEAGDYLLLCTDGLVETATDQEMEQEILRGGDPNGCLDRLLALSKRRGAADNVTAVLLKQL
;
A
#
# COMPACT_ATOMS: atom_id res chain seq x y z
N SER A 1 -4.87 12.74 2.21
CA SER A 1 -3.53 13.19 2.63
C SER A 1 -2.74 12.03 3.21
N ASN A 2 -1.43 12.02 3.02
CA ASN A 2 -0.55 10.95 3.48
C ASN A 2 0.72 11.49 4.13
N VAL A 3 1.08 10.90 5.27
CA VAL A 3 2.37 11.08 5.94
C VAL A 3 2.84 9.70 6.38
N GLY A 4 4.02 9.26 5.91
CA GLY A 4 4.59 7.97 6.26
C GLY A 4 4.63 6.98 5.11
N ASP A 5 4.66 5.69 5.42
CA ASP A 5 4.78 4.58 4.46
C ASP A 5 3.55 3.68 4.35
N SER A 6 2.44 4.03 5.00
CA SER A 6 1.14 3.43 4.68
C SER A 6 0.75 3.83 3.26
N ARG A 7 0.07 2.94 2.54
CA ARG A 7 -0.20 3.12 1.12
C ARG A 7 -1.68 3.16 0.80
N ALA A 8 -2.00 3.85 -0.30
CA ALA A 8 -3.28 3.77 -0.97
C ALA A 8 -3.08 3.22 -2.38
N TYR A 9 -3.92 2.27 -2.75
CA TYR A 9 -3.96 1.68 -4.09
C TYR A 9 -5.34 1.88 -4.71
N LEU A 10 -5.36 2.19 -6.00
CA LEU A 10 -6.57 2.18 -6.79
C LEU A 10 -6.59 0.90 -7.63
N ILE A 11 -7.67 0.13 -7.55
CA ILE A 11 -7.83 -1.10 -8.30
C ILE A 11 -9.05 -0.95 -9.20
N ARG A 12 -8.82 -0.98 -10.51
CA ARG A 12 -9.85 -0.93 -11.53
C ARG A 12 -9.96 -2.26 -12.25
N PRO A 13 -11.16 -2.82 -12.39
CA PRO A 13 -11.32 -4.14 -13.01
C PRO A 13 -10.69 -4.26 -14.41
N GLU A 14 -10.68 -3.19 -15.17
CA GLU A 14 -10.16 -3.18 -16.54
C GLU A 14 -8.67 -2.79 -16.63
N GLU A 15 -8.17 -2.03 -15.68
CA GLU A 15 -6.82 -1.46 -15.72
C GLU A 15 -5.87 -2.10 -14.71
N GLY A 16 -6.42 -2.77 -13.69
CA GLY A 16 -5.63 -3.37 -12.62
C GLY A 16 -5.31 -2.42 -11.48
N ILE A 17 -4.26 -2.75 -10.74
CA ILE A 17 -3.83 -2.02 -9.54
C ILE A 17 -2.82 -0.93 -9.90
N SER A 18 -2.98 0.23 -9.26
CA SER A 18 -1.98 1.29 -9.30
C SER A 18 -1.79 1.90 -7.91
N ARG A 19 -0.54 2.16 -7.54
CA ARG A 19 -0.24 2.82 -6.29
C ARG A 19 -0.53 4.32 -6.43
N VAL A 20 -1.30 4.86 -5.49
CA VAL A 20 -1.67 6.27 -5.47
C VAL A 20 -0.64 7.09 -4.69
N THR A 21 -0.24 6.58 -3.54
CA THR A 21 0.66 7.30 -2.63
C THR A 21 2.11 7.00 -2.91
N ARG A 22 2.96 7.93 -2.49
CA ARG A 22 4.41 7.78 -2.48
C ARG A 22 4.85 7.60 -1.02
N ASP A 23 5.64 6.57 -0.74
CA ASP A 23 6.12 6.31 0.60
C ASP A 23 7.10 7.40 1.07
N HIS A 24 6.94 7.83 2.31
CA HIS A 24 7.94 8.66 2.97
C HIS A 24 8.94 7.75 3.69
N SER A 25 9.83 7.15 2.90
CA SER A 25 10.82 6.19 3.37
C SER A 25 12.18 6.42 2.70
N LEU A 26 13.23 5.93 3.36
CA LEU A 26 14.58 6.01 2.81
C LEU A 26 14.69 5.26 1.47
N VAL A 27 14.15 4.04 1.41
CA VAL A 27 14.24 3.21 0.21
C VAL A 27 13.48 3.81 -0.97
N GLU A 28 12.34 4.46 -0.73
CA GLU A 28 11.61 5.16 -1.79
C GLU A 28 12.44 6.30 -2.39
N ARG A 29 13.15 7.05 -1.55
CA ARG A 29 14.06 8.09 -2.02
C ARG A 29 15.19 7.50 -2.86
N LEU A 30 15.75 6.37 -2.46
CA LEU A 30 16.80 5.70 -3.21
C LEU A 30 16.30 5.21 -4.57
N VAL A 31 15.08 4.70 -4.64
CA VAL A 31 14.44 4.30 -5.91
C VAL A 31 14.25 5.51 -6.82
N GLU A 32 13.72 6.62 -6.30
CA GLU A 32 13.50 7.84 -7.07
C GLU A 32 14.79 8.43 -7.62
N MET A 33 15.88 8.33 -6.85
CA MET A 33 17.19 8.80 -7.27
C MET A 33 17.89 7.84 -8.25
N GLY A 34 17.28 6.69 -8.53
CA GLY A 34 17.83 5.70 -9.42
C GLY A 34 18.96 4.84 -8.82
N ASN A 35 19.18 4.91 -7.51
CA ASN A 35 20.25 4.17 -6.84
C ASN A 35 19.93 2.70 -6.64
N ILE A 36 18.65 2.36 -6.49
CA ILE A 36 18.18 0.99 -6.35
C ILE A 36 16.87 0.81 -7.13
N THR A 37 16.53 -0.44 -7.44
CA THR A 37 15.24 -0.79 -8.04
C THR A 37 14.18 -0.98 -6.96
N GLU A 38 12.90 -1.01 -7.36
CA GLU A 38 11.80 -1.31 -6.44
C GLU A 38 11.95 -2.69 -5.79
N GLU A 39 12.41 -3.68 -6.55
CA GLU A 39 12.67 -5.02 -6.05
C GLU A 39 13.79 -5.02 -5.00
N GLN A 40 14.87 -4.28 -5.26
CA GLN A 40 15.96 -4.12 -4.28
C GLN A 40 15.48 -3.40 -3.03
N ALA A 41 14.57 -2.46 -3.16
CA ALA A 41 13.98 -1.74 -2.02
C ALA A 41 13.22 -2.71 -1.09
N ARG A 42 12.50 -3.67 -1.63
CA ARG A 42 11.75 -4.66 -0.83
C ARG A 42 12.65 -5.50 0.06
N CYS A 43 13.89 -5.73 -0.35
CA CYS A 43 14.88 -6.54 0.37
C CYS A 43 15.92 -5.70 1.11
N HIS A 44 15.83 -4.37 1.05
CA HIS A 44 16.83 -3.48 1.64
C HIS A 44 16.84 -3.59 3.17
N PRO A 45 18.02 -3.59 3.82
CA PRO A 45 18.11 -3.65 5.29
C PRO A 45 17.36 -2.51 5.98
N ASP A 46 17.33 -1.33 5.38
CA ASP A 46 16.72 -0.12 5.93
C ASP A 46 15.32 0.15 5.36
N ARG A 47 14.64 -0.86 4.81
CA ARG A 47 13.32 -0.69 4.18
C ARG A 47 12.23 -0.18 5.13
N ASN A 48 12.44 -0.31 6.44
CA ASN A 48 11.49 0.14 7.46
C ASN A 48 11.77 1.55 7.99
N LEU A 49 12.82 2.23 7.48
CA LEU A 49 13.12 3.60 7.90
C LEU A 49 12.20 4.59 7.18
N ILE A 50 11.37 5.27 7.97
CA ILE A 50 10.49 6.33 7.47
C ILE A 50 11.19 7.67 7.54
N THR A 51 10.86 8.57 6.59
CA THR A 51 11.42 9.91 6.51
C THR A 51 10.47 11.00 6.97
N ARG A 52 9.18 10.68 7.11
CA ARG A 52 8.15 11.58 7.66
C ARG A 52 7.19 10.82 8.55
N ALA A 53 6.84 11.45 9.67
CA ALA A 53 5.86 10.90 10.61
C ALA A 53 5.17 12.04 11.34
N LEU A 54 3.96 11.78 11.86
CA LEU A 54 3.27 12.70 12.73
C LEU A 54 3.87 12.61 14.14
N GLY A 55 4.11 13.76 14.77
CA GLY A 55 4.50 13.85 16.17
C GLY A 55 5.96 14.14 16.48
N PRO A 56 6.97 13.53 15.82
CA PRO A 56 8.37 13.80 16.16
C PRO A 56 8.79 15.25 15.98
N GLU A 57 8.24 15.92 14.98
CA GLU A 57 8.55 17.33 14.66
C GLU A 57 7.27 18.13 14.49
N GLU A 58 7.35 19.45 14.78
CA GLU A 58 6.27 20.34 14.44
C GLU A 58 6.18 20.52 12.94
N GLY A 59 4.95 20.59 12.41
CA GLY A 59 4.71 20.89 11.00
C GLY A 59 5.07 19.77 10.05
N ALA A 60 4.67 18.52 10.35
CA ALA A 60 4.82 17.40 9.43
C ALA A 60 4.20 17.73 8.07
N LEU A 61 4.99 17.54 7.00
CA LEU A 61 4.53 17.76 5.62
C LEU A 61 3.76 16.56 5.13
N SER A 62 2.51 16.78 4.76
CA SER A 62 1.67 15.74 4.14
C SER A 62 1.66 15.92 2.63
N ASP A 63 1.57 14.79 1.91
CA ASP A 63 1.24 14.80 0.49
C ASP A 63 -0.26 14.61 0.34
N SER A 64 -0.86 15.33 -0.61
CA SER A 64 -2.29 15.23 -0.90
C SER A 64 -2.49 14.70 -2.31
N TYR A 65 -3.47 13.81 -2.44
CA TYR A 65 -3.82 13.17 -3.71
C TYR A 65 -5.31 13.32 -3.96
N LEU A 66 -5.67 13.59 -5.20
CA LEU A 66 -7.06 13.66 -5.64
C LEU A 66 -7.30 12.55 -6.66
N LEU A 67 -8.29 11.72 -6.39
CA LEU A 67 -8.67 10.59 -7.24
C LEU A 67 -10.10 10.75 -7.70
N HIS A 68 -10.35 10.30 -8.91
CA HIS A 68 -11.71 10.07 -9.40
C HIS A 68 -11.97 8.57 -9.45
N MET A 69 -13.01 8.10 -8.75
CA MET A 69 -13.43 6.70 -8.76
C MET A 69 -14.73 6.54 -9.54
N GLU A 70 -14.77 5.51 -10.37
CA GLU A 70 -15.97 5.13 -11.11
C GLU A 70 -16.61 3.89 -10.47
N ALA A 71 -17.86 3.62 -10.84
CA ALA A 71 -18.55 2.43 -10.35
C ALA A 71 -17.74 1.17 -10.63
N GLY A 72 -17.54 0.32 -9.62
CA GLY A 72 -16.75 -0.89 -9.73
C GLY A 72 -15.28 -0.75 -9.32
N ASP A 73 -14.81 0.47 -9.13
CA ASP A 73 -13.44 0.70 -8.65
C ASP A 73 -13.31 0.41 -7.15
N TYR A 74 -12.11 0.00 -6.76
CA TYR A 74 -11.76 -0.22 -5.35
C TYR A 74 -10.64 0.71 -4.93
N LEU A 75 -10.69 1.15 -3.68
CA LEU A 75 -9.59 1.85 -3.02
C LEU A 75 -9.14 1.02 -1.81
N LEU A 76 -7.87 0.64 -1.80
CA LEU A 76 -7.26 -0.11 -0.71
C LEU A 76 -6.31 0.81 0.05
N LEU A 77 -6.54 0.97 1.35
CA LEU A 77 -5.61 1.64 2.25
C LEU A 77 -4.99 0.57 3.14
N CYS A 78 -3.68 0.53 3.23
CA CYS A 78 -3.00 -0.49 4.02
C CYS A 78 -1.71 0.01 4.65
N THR A 79 -1.33 -0.65 5.75
CA THR A 79 -0.03 -0.45 6.39
C THR A 79 1.04 -1.28 5.69
N ASP A 80 2.30 -1.02 6.00
CA ASP A 80 3.46 -1.69 5.40
C ASP A 80 3.49 -3.21 5.63
N GLY A 81 2.89 -3.68 6.71
CA GLY A 81 2.82 -5.12 6.99
C GLY A 81 2.14 -5.93 5.88
N LEU A 82 1.12 -5.36 5.22
CA LEU A 82 0.50 -6.02 4.06
C LEU A 82 1.40 -5.95 2.83
N VAL A 83 2.00 -4.80 2.58
CA VAL A 83 2.87 -4.57 1.43
C VAL A 83 4.10 -5.49 1.46
N GLU A 84 4.66 -5.73 2.63
CA GLU A 84 5.82 -6.61 2.81
C GLU A 84 5.51 -8.07 2.50
N THR A 85 4.27 -8.50 2.71
CA THR A 85 3.86 -9.91 2.57
C THR A 85 3.12 -10.22 1.28
N ALA A 86 2.52 -9.23 0.62
CA ALA A 86 1.78 -9.39 -0.62
C ALA A 86 2.31 -8.45 -1.69
N THR A 87 2.49 -8.97 -2.91
CA THR A 87 2.84 -8.15 -4.06
C THR A 87 1.62 -7.41 -4.58
N ASP A 88 1.83 -6.35 -5.37
CA ASP A 88 0.75 -5.61 -6.02
C ASP A 88 -0.14 -6.54 -6.84
N GLN A 89 0.47 -7.45 -7.60
CA GLN A 89 -0.25 -8.40 -8.42
C GLN A 89 -1.13 -9.36 -7.59
N GLU A 90 -0.62 -9.80 -6.45
CA GLU A 90 -1.38 -10.66 -5.54
C GLU A 90 -2.56 -9.93 -4.91
N MET A 91 -2.36 -8.66 -4.52
CA MET A 91 -3.44 -7.83 -4.00
C MET A 91 -4.52 -7.60 -5.07
N GLU A 92 -4.12 -7.32 -6.29
CA GLU A 92 -5.02 -7.18 -7.43
C GLU A 92 -5.85 -8.45 -7.65
N GLN A 93 -5.21 -9.60 -7.70
CA GLN A 93 -5.89 -10.88 -7.91
C GLN A 93 -6.93 -11.17 -6.83
N GLU A 94 -6.59 -10.97 -5.57
CA GLU A 94 -7.50 -11.24 -4.46
C GLU A 94 -8.70 -10.29 -4.43
N ILE A 95 -8.49 -9.02 -4.80
CA ILE A 95 -9.56 -8.03 -4.83
C ILE A 95 -10.48 -8.23 -6.05
N LEU A 96 -9.91 -8.45 -7.23
CA LEU A 96 -10.67 -8.63 -8.47
C LEU A 96 -11.29 -10.02 -8.61
N ARG A 97 -10.89 -10.96 -7.76
CA ARG A 97 -11.47 -12.29 -7.71
C ARG A 97 -12.96 -12.28 -7.40
N GLY A 98 -13.44 -11.21 -6.80
CA GLY A 98 -14.87 -10.99 -6.57
C GLY A 98 -15.32 -11.33 -5.16
N GLY A 99 -16.60 -11.11 -4.95
CA GLY A 99 -17.23 -11.20 -3.65
C GLY A 99 -17.34 -9.83 -3.01
N ASP A 100 -17.77 -9.78 -1.75
CA ASP A 100 -17.86 -8.53 -1.04
C ASP A 100 -16.48 -8.04 -0.60
N PRO A 101 -16.32 -6.74 -0.28
CA PRO A 101 -15.06 -6.20 0.19
C PRO A 101 -14.51 -6.88 1.44
N ASN A 102 -15.37 -7.29 2.35
CA ASN A 102 -14.93 -8.01 3.57
C ASN A 102 -14.27 -9.34 3.24
N GLY A 103 -14.82 -10.11 2.31
CA GLY A 103 -14.23 -11.36 1.85
C GLY A 103 -12.86 -11.15 1.19
N CYS A 104 -12.72 -10.09 0.41
CA CYS A 104 -11.43 -9.71 -0.20
C CYS A 104 -10.39 -9.42 0.88
N LEU A 105 -10.73 -8.61 1.88
CA LEU A 105 -9.84 -8.29 2.99
C LEU A 105 -9.45 -9.52 3.80
N ASP A 106 -10.41 -10.39 4.09
CA ASP A 106 -10.14 -11.61 4.85
C ASP A 106 -9.11 -12.49 4.13
N ARG A 107 -9.21 -12.61 2.82
CA ARG A 107 -8.23 -13.35 2.01
C ARG A 107 -6.85 -12.72 2.03
N LEU A 108 -6.77 -11.39 1.91
CA LEU A 108 -5.51 -10.66 1.98
C LEU A 108 -4.85 -10.80 3.35
N LEU A 109 -5.61 -10.65 4.41
CA LEU A 109 -5.11 -10.79 5.77
C LEU A 109 -4.64 -12.22 6.05
N ALA A 110 -5.38 -13.22 5.56
CA ALA A 110 -5.00 -14.62 5.68
C ALA A 110 -3.69 -14.91 4.93
N LEU A 111 -3.51 -14.34 3.75
CA LEU A 111 -2.27 -14.47 2.98
C LEU A 111 -1.08 -13.87 3.74
N SER A 112 -1.26 -12.67 4.26
CA SER A 112 -0.23 -11.97 5.05
C SER A 112 0.17 -12.78 6.28
N LYS A 113 -0.81 -13.32 6.98
CA LYS A 113 -0.62 -14.13 8.19
C LYS A 113 0.12 -15.43 7.88
N ARG A 114 -0.23 -16.13 6.81
CA ARG A 114 0.46 -17.37 6.37
C ARG A 114 1.92 -17.13 6.03
N ARG A 115 2.25 -15.93 5.54
CA ARG A 115 3.62 -15.54 5.19
C ARG A 115 4.41 -14.97 6.36
N GLY A 116 3.83 -15.01 7.56
CA GLY A 116 4.51 -14.58 8.78
C GLY A 116 4.78 -13.08 8.82
N ALA A 117 3.75 -12.27 8.66
CA ALA A 117 3.88 -10.82 8.76
C ALA A 117 4.64 -10.44 10.03
N ALA A 118 5.77 -9.74 9.86
CA ALA A 118 6.64 -9.32 10.96
C ALA A 118 6.10 -8.12 11.72
N ASP A 119 5.15 -7.39 11.14
CA ASP A 119 4.54 -6.19 11.68
C ASP A 119 3.03 -6.35 11.71
N ASN A 120 2.36 -5.42 12.37
CA ASN A 120 0.90 -5.34 12.36
C ASN A 120 0.39 -5.09 10.94
N VAL A 121 -0.74 -5.70 10.62
CA VAL A 121 -1.40 -5.52 9.33
C VAL A 121 -2.76 -4.90 9.56
N THR A 122 -2.97 -3.74 8.96
CA THR A 122 -4.26 -3.06 8.95
C THR A 122 -4.59 -2.67 7.53
N ALA A 123 -5.82 -2.92 7.11
CA ALA A 123 -6.27 -2.57 5.78
C ALA A 123 -7.74 -2.14 5.77
N VAL A 124 -8.06 -1.20 4.89
CA VAL A 124 -9.43 -0.73 4.62
C VAL A 124 -9.66 -0.82 3.13
N LEU A 125 -10.74 -1.46 2.73
CA LEU A 125 -11.13 -1.58 1.33
C LEU A 125 -12.46 -0.90 1.09
N LEU A 126 -12.47 0.04 0.15
CA LEU A 126 -13.66 0.76 -0.29
C LEU A 126 -13.99 0.32 -1.71
N LYS A 127 -15.26 0.06 -1.97
CA LYS A 127 -15.76 -0.21 -3.31
C LYS A 127 -16.72 0.89 -3.72
N GLN A 128 -16.53 1.47 -4.88
CA GLN A 128 -17.45 2.44 -5.45
C GLN A 128 -18.64 1.70 -6.08
N LEU A 129 -19.81 1.97 -5.58
CA LEU A 129 -21.05 1.39 -6.10
C LEU A 129 -21.56 2.12 -7.32
#